data_6d2296cbc0c73ca5451044815c51703b
#
_entry.id   6d2296cbc0c73ca5451044815c51703b
#
_cell.length_a   1.000
_cell.length_b   1.000
_cell.length_c   1.000
_cell.angle_alpha   90.00
_cell.angle_beta   90.00
_cell.angle_gamma   90.00
#
_symmetry.space_group_name_H-M   'P 1'
#
loop_
_entity.id
_entity.type
_entity.pdbx_description
1 polymer ?
#
loop_
_entity_poly.entity_id
_entity_poly.type
_entity_poly.pdbx_seq_one_letter_code
_entity_poly.pdbx_strand_id
1 'polypeptide(L)'
;MSFNVLNRKIHYWVAFGISIPLGVMILTGLLLQMKKQWTWVQPAEVRGTGNAPALSLNDVLDRVKTVDGMNVKTWDDVNRLDVRPGRGMVKVWLHNGYEVQVDLGTGAILQTAYRRSDFIESIHDGSFFAGDWTKLGLFLPAGLTLLLLWFGGLWMFWVPFWAKRKRAIAQRLAKTRAGRAAAAS
;
A
#
# COMPACT_ATOMS: atom_id res chain seq x y z
N MET A 1 1.21 -32.82 20.53
CA MET A 1 0.54 -31.50 20.56
C MET A 1 -0.39 -31.42 19.38
N SER A 2 -1.68 -31.05 19.53
CA SER A 2 -2.59 -30.98 18.39
C SER A 2 -2.19 -29.83 17.47
N PHE A 3 -2.36 -29.99 16.15
CA PHE A 3 -2.06 -28.97 15.12
C PHE A 3 -2.67 -27.59 15.47
N ASN A 4 -3.88 -27.58 15.98
CA ASN A 4 -4.57 -26.32 16.36
C ASN A 4 -3.91 -25.58 17.54
N VAL A 5 -3.32 -26.31 18.50
CA VAL A 5 -2.59 -25.72 19.63
C VAL A 5 -1.27 -25.15 19.16
N LEU A 6 -0.56 -25.87 18.28
CA LEU A 6 0.68 -25.39 17.68
C LEU A 6 0.45 -24.12 16.83
N ASN A 7 -0.53 -24.16 15.94
CA ASN A 7 -0.89 -23.02 15.08
C ASN A 7 -1.22 -21.77 15.91
N ARG A 8 -1.96 -21.94 17.02
CA ARG A 8 -2.31 -20.81 17.92
C ARG A 8 -1.09 -20.22 18.61
N LYS A 9 -0.12 -21.05 19.05
CA LYS A 9 1.12 -20.58 19.66
C LYS A 9 2.01 -19.85 18.64
N ILE A 10 2.16 -20.41 17.45
CA ILE A 10 2.91 -19.76 16.36
C ILE A 10 2.26 -18.41 16.02
N HIS A 11 0.96 -18.41 15.82
CA HIS A 11 0.21 -17.18 15.52
C HIS A 11 0.47 -16.08 16.57
N TYR A 12 0.38 -16.41 17.85
CA TYR A 12 0.59 -15.46 18.94
C TYR A 12 2.01 -14.87 18.93
N TRP A 13 3.04 -15.72 18.94
CA TRP A 13 4.42 -15.25 19.05
C TRP A 13 4.92 -14.55 17.78
N VAL A 14 4.52 -15.04 16.63
CA VAL A 14 4.88 -14.44 15.35
C VAL A 14 4.17 -13.10 15.17
N ALA A 15 2.88 -13.01 15.49
CA ALA A 15 2.15 -11.75 15.45
C ALA A 15 2.75 -10.70 16.38
N PHE A 16 3.17 -11.09 17.58
CA PHE A 16 3.87 -10.20 18.51
C PHE A 16 5.21 -9.73 17.93
N GLY A 17 6.02 -10.63 17.36
CA GLY A 17 7.33 -10.30 16.80
C GLY A 17 7.28 -9.31 15.63
N ILE A 18 6.24 -9.38 14.79
CA ILE A 18 6.07 -8.48 13.63
C ILE A 18 5.18 -7.26 13.91
N SER A 19 4.68 -7.10 15.14
CA SER A 19 3.68 -6.07 15.48
C SER A 19 4.14 -4.64 15.16
N ILE A 20 5.43 -4.33 15.39
CA ILE A 20 5.98 -2.98 15.15
C ILE A 20 6.03 -2.65 13.66
N PRO A 21 6.75 -3.41 12.80
CA PRO A 21 6.77 -3.10 11.37
C PRO A 21 5.37 -3.16 10.75
N LEU A 22 4.51 -4.07 11.23
CA LEU A 22 3.13 -4.17 10.78
C LEU A 22 2.30 -2.93 11.16
N GLY A 23 2.46 -2.42 12.38
CA GLY A 23 1.81 -1.18 12.82
C GLY A 23 2.21 0.01 11.95
N VAL A 24 3.50 0.12 11.62
CA VAL A 24 3.99 1.15 10.68
C VAL A 24 3.34 1.00 9.31
N MET A 25 3.32 -0.22 8.73
CA MET A 25 2.69 -0.48 7.44
C MET A 25 1.20 -0.12 7.43
N ILE A 26 0.46 -0.48 8.47
CA ILE A 26 -0.99 -0.20 8.55
C ILE A 26 -1.24 1.31 8.63
N LEU A 27 -0.56 2.02 9.54
CA LEU A 27 -0.77 3.46 9.72
C LEU A 27 -0.39 4.26 8.48
N THR A 28 0.77 3.97 7.89
CA THR A 28 1.21 4.63 6.66
C THR A 28 0.37 4.25 5.46
N GLY A 29 -0.08 2.99 5.37
CA GLY A 29 -0.99 2.52 4.33
C GLY A 29 -2.34 3.24 4.36
N LEU A 30 -2.91 3.51 5.54
CA LEU A 30 -4.13 4.31 5.68
C LEU A 30 -3.93 5.75 5.19
N LEU A 31 -2.79 6.37 5.50
CA LEU A 31 -2.46 7.70 4.98
C LEU A 31 -2.31 7.70 3.44
N LEU A 32 -1.65 6.69 2.89
CA LEU A 32 -1.50 6.53 1.43
C LEU A 32 -2.84 6.25 0.73
N GLN A 33 -3.76 5.55 1.37
CA GLN A 33 -5.11 5.33 0.86
C GLN A 33 -5.87 6.65 0.67
N MET A 34 -5.61 7.64 1.54
CA MET A 34 -6.23 8.95 1.51
C MET A 34 -5.44 9.99 0.69
N LYS A 35 -4.35 9.62 0.03
CA LYS A 35 -3.42 10.57 -0.61
C LYS A 35 -4.06 11.49 -1.65
N LYS A 36 -5.11 11.03 -2.34
CA LYS A 36 -5.82 11.84 -3.35
C LYS A 36 -6.89 12.77 -2.74
N GLN A 37 -7.40 12.45 -1.57
CA GLN A 37 -8.42 13.22 -0.87
C GLN A 37 -7.81 14.24 0.09
N TRP A 38 -6.59 14.00 0.53
CA TRP A 38 -5.93 14.83 1.53
C TRP A 38 -4.70 15.55 0.93
N THR A 39 -4.88 16.82 0.60
CA THR A 39 -3.86 17.66 -0.04
C THR A 39 -2.57 17.80 0.78
N TRP A 40 -2.66 17.61 2.10
CA TRP A 40 -1.48 17.55 2.97
C TRP A 40 -0.57 16.37 2.66
N VAL A 41 -1.14 15.22 2.27
CA VAL A 41 -0.38 14.01 1.91
C VAL A 41 0.20 14.16 0.50
N GLN A 42 -0.65 14.52 -0.46
CA GLN A 42 -0.24 14.71 -1.85
C GLN A 42 -0.86 15.99 -2.43
N PRO A 43 -0.06 16.84 -3.11
CA PRO A 43 -0.58 18.04 -3.76
C PRO A 43 -1.71 17.71 -4.75
N ALA A 44 -2.77 18.51 -4.73
CA ALA A 44 -3.84 18.38 -5.70
C ALA A 44 -3.34 18.70 -7.13
N GLU A 45 -3.97 18.10 -8.13
CA GLU A 45 -3.67 18.41 -9.52
C GLU A 45 -4.39 19.70 -9.94
N VAL A 46 -3.61 20.67 -10.41
CA VAL A 46 -4.14 21.89 -11.00
C VAL A 46 -4.26 21.70 -12.51
N ARG A 47 -5.43 21.93 -13.05
CA ARG A 47 -5.68 21.77 -14.49
C ARG A 47 -4.98 22.90 -15.26
N GLY A 48 -4.20 22.50 -16.28
CA GLY A 48 -3.63 23.42 -17.26
C GLY A 48 -4.56 23.65 -18.45
N THR A 49 -4.10 24.46 -19.41
CA THR A 49 -4.86 24.89 -20.59
C THR A 49 -4.57 24.10 -21.86
N GLY A 50 -3.41 23.44 -21.95
CA GLY A 50 -2.97 22.74 -23.15
C GLY A 50 -3.48 21.29 -23.19
N ASN A 51 -4.07 20.90 -24.34
CA ASN A 51 -4.46 19.50 -24.58
C ASN A 51 -3.35 18.68 -25.27
N ALA A 52 -2.34 19.35 -25.81
CA ALA A 52 -1.15 18.74 -26.40
C ALA A 52 0.10 19.47 -25.87
N PRO A 53 1.22 18.75 -25.70
CA PRO A 53 2.47 19.37 -25.30
C PRO A 53 2.94 20.36 -26.39
N ALA A 54 2.88 21.65 -26.11
CA ALA A 54 3.46 22.70 -26.96
C ALA A 54 4.91 23.00 -26.59
N LEU A 55 5.36 22.49 -25.43
CA LEU A 55 6.69 22.69 -24.88
C LEU A 55 7.57 21.49 -25.08
N SER A 56 8.84 21.73 -25.39
CA SER A 56 9.87 20.69 -25.30
C SER A 56 10.19 20.36 -23.83
N LEU A 57 10.83 19.22 -23.59
CA LEU A 57 11.27 18.86 -22.23
C LEU A 57 12.26 19.89 -21.67
N ASN A 58 13.12 20.50 -22.53
CA ASN A 58 14.04 21.54 -22.10
C ASN A 58 13.31 22.82 -21.70
N ASP A 59 12.24 23.21 -22.40
CA ASP A 59 11.41 24.34 -22.01
C ASP A 59 10.79 24.11 -20.63
N VAL A 60 10.31 22.89 -20.37
CA VAL A 60 9.78 22.52 -19.04
C VAL A 60 10.84 22.66 -17.96
N LEU A 61 12.06 22.16 -18.21
CA LEU A 61 13.17 22.30 -17.26
C LEU A 61 13.49 23.78 -17.01
N ASP A 62 13.56 24.59 -18.07
CA ASP A 62 13.87 26.00 -17.95
C ASP A 62 12.80 26.77 -17.16
N ARG A 63 11.52 26.38 -17.29
CA ARG A 63 10.45 26.93 -16.43
C ARG A 63 10.64 26.54 -14.96
N VAL A 64 10.99 25.30 -14.69
CA VAL A 64 11.20 24.83 -13.30
C VAL A 64 12.41 25.51 -12.66
N LYS A 65 13.46 25.81 -13.41
CA LYS A 65 14.62 26.59 -12.92
C LYS A 65 14.26 27.99 -12.42
N THR A 66 13.18 28.59 -12.94
CA THR A 66 12.72 29.91 -12.50
C THR A 66 11.96 29.91 -11.17
N VAL A 67 11.68 28.72 -10.61
CA VAL A 67 10.93 28.62 -9.36
C VAL A 67 11.86 28.84 -8.16
N ASP A 68 11.62 29.92 -7.45
CA ASP A 68 12.42 30.29 -6.27
C ASP A 68 12.42 29.17 -5.22
N GLY A 69 13.58 28.95 -4.61
CA GLY A 69 13.76 28.00 -3.52
C GLY A 69 13.88 26.52 -3.95
N MET A 70 13.67 26.19 -5.23
CA MET A 70 13.79 24.80 -5.72
C MET A 70 15.22 24.40 -6.06
N ASN A 71 16.10 25.38 -6.36
CA ASN A 71 17.53 25.20 -6.70
C ASN A 71 17.79 24.20 -7.84
N VAL A 72 16.87 24.11 -8.80
CA VAL A 72 17.00 23.23 -9.98
C VAL A 72 17.94 23.87 -10.98
N LYS A 73 18.97 23.13 -11.41
CA LYS A 73 19.99 23.59 -12.38
C LYS A 73 20.05 22.71 -13.63
N THR A 74 19.96 21.40 -13.43
CA THR A 74 20.13 20.39 -14.49
C THR A 74 19.05 19.31 -14.38
N TRP A 75 19.06 18.41 -15.34
CA TRP A 75 18.21 17.22 -15.29
C TRP A 75 18.52 16.29 -14.11
N ASP A 76 19.74 16.36 -13.55
CA ASP A 76 20.12 15.55 -12.37
C ASP A 76 19.34 15.95 -11.11
N ASP A 77 18.74 17.14 -11.08
CA ASP A 77 17.89 17.58 -9.97
C ASP A 77 16.46 17.03 -10.09
N VAL A 78 16.09 16.50 -11.28
CA VAL A 78 14.76 15.98 -11.60
C VAL A 78 14.74 14.48 -11.39
N ASN A 79 13.86 14.00 -10.53
CA ASN A 79 13.64 12.58 -10.31
C ASN A 79 12.80 11.97 -11.45
N ARG A 80 11.67 12.62 -11.79
CA ARG A 80 10.70 12.10 -12.75
C ARG A 80 9.81 13.19 -13.35
N LEU A 81 9.40 12.97 -14.60
CA LEU A 81 8.31 13.71 -15.24
C LEU A 81 7.08 12.84 -15.38
N ASP A 82 5.92 13.38 -15.03
CA ASP A 82 4.60 12.76 -15.21
C ASP A 82 3.76 13.67 -16.10
N VAL A 83 3.72 13.37 -17.38
CA VAL A 83 2.99 14.16 -18.38
C VAL A 83 1.53 13.74 -18.38
N ARG A 84 0.63 14.71 -18.19
CA ARG A 84 -0.82 14.53 -18.08
C ARG A 84 -1.57 15.29 -19.18
N PRO A 85 -1.59 14.81 -20.44
CA PRO A 85 -2.23 15.55 -21.55
C PRO A 85 -3.70 15.84 -21.30
N GLY A 86 -4.48 14.88 -20.76
CA GLY A 86 -5.89 15.07 -20.44
C GLY A 86 -6.17 16.09 -19.32
N ARG A 87 -5.11 16.53 -18.60
CA ARG A 87 -5.15 17.61 -17.60
C ARG A 87 -4.45 18.88 -18.09
N GLY A 88 -3.82 18.85 -19.27
CA GLY A 88 -3.06 19.97 -19.83
C GLY A 88 -1.83 20.36 -19.04
N MET A 89 -1.21 19.42 -18.31
CA MET A 89 -0.08 19.72 -17.44
C MET A 89 0.97 18.62 -17.41
N VAL A 90 2.17 18.99 -16.95
CA VAL A 90 3.24 18.08 -16.57
C VAL A 90 3.63 18.30 -15.11
N LYS A 91 3.83 17.24 -14.38
CA LYS A 91 4.40 17.27 -13.03
C LYS A 91 5.87 16.95 -13.10
N VAL A 92 6.67 17.85 -12.58
CA VAL A 92 8.11 17.68 -12.43
C VAL A 92 8.38 17.33 -10.97
N TRP A 93 8.87 16.12 -10.71
CA TRP A 93 9.21 15.67 -9.38
C TRP A 93 10.70 15.82 -9.16
N LEU A 94 11.05 16.51 -8.09
CA LEU A 94 12.42 16.83 -7.76
C LEU A 94 12.96 15.88 -6.69
N HIS A 95 14.28 15.68 -6.68
CA HIS A 95 14.94 14.86 -5.66
C HIS A 95 14.81 15.45 -4.24
N ASN A 96 14.55 16.74 -4.11
CA ASN A 96 14.29 17.39 -2.81
C ASN A 96 12.86 17.17 -2.26
N GLY A 97 12.06 16.33 -2.93
CA GLY A 97 10.69 15.97 -2.52
C GLY A 97 9.61 16.97 -2.94
N TYR A 98 9.95 18.01 -3.70
CA TYR A 98 8.96 18.93 -4.26
C TYR A 98 8.42 18.46 -5.60
N GLU A 99 7.18 18.83 -5.88
CA GLU A 99 6.51 18.71 -7.17
C GLU A 99 6.22 20.11 -7.72
N VAL A 100 6.64 20.34 -8.95
CA VAL A 100 6.30 21.55 -9.71
C VAL A 100 5.35 21.14 -10.82
N GLN A 101 4.15 21.71 -10.88
CA GLN A 101 3.19 21.50 -11.94
C GLN A 101 3.30 22.62 -12.97
N VAL A 102 3.50 22.25 -14.24
CA VAL A 102 3.72 23.18 -15.36
C VAL A 102 2.60 22.98 -16.38
N ASP A 103 2.03 24.05 -16.87
CA ASP A 103 1.04 24.06 -17.95
C ASP A 103 1.70 23.64 -19.27
N LEU A 104 1.13 22.64 -19.95
CA LEU A 104 1.66 22.14 -21.23
C LEU A 104 1.46 23.08 -22.40
N GLY A 105 0.48 23.99 -22.33
CA GLY A 105 0.21 24.94 -23.41
C GLY A 105 1.04 26.22 -23.28
N THR A 106 1.15 26.76 -22.07
CA THR A 106 1.74 28.09 -21.83
C THR A 106 3.10 28.05 -21.15
N GLY A 107 3.43 26.94 -20.48
CA GLY A 107 4.62 26.85 -19.63
C GLY A 107 4.49 27.58 -18.30
N ALA A 108 3.29 28.02 -17.92
CA ALA A 108 3.08 28.66 -16.63
C ALA A 108 3.24 27.66 -15.49
N ILE A 109 3.84 28.11 -14.38
CA ILE A 109 3.90 27.32 -13.15
C ILE A 109 2.51 27.34 -12.51
N LEU A 110 1.84 26.19 -12.44
CA LEU A 110 0.50 26.03 -11.89
C LEU A 110 0.53 25.87 -10.37
N GLN A 111 1.50 25.11 -9.87
CA GLN A 111 1.64 24.83 -8.44
C GLN A 111 3.06 24.35 -8.14
N THR A 112 3.54 24.70 -6.95
CA THR A 112 4.74 24.11 -6.35
C THR A 112 4.40 23.66 -4.94
N ALA A 113 4.63 22.39 -4.62
CA ALA A 113 4.31 21.86 -3.30
C ALA A 113 5.19 20.65 -2.93
N TYR A 114 5.38 20.46 -1.63
CA TYR A 114 6.10 19.29 -1.10
C TYR A 114 5.22 18.04 -1.11
N ARG A 115 5.76 16.92 -1.60
CA ARG A 115 5.09 15.61 -1.71
C ARG A 115 5.36 14.76 -0.48
N ARG A 116 4.49 14.82 0.52
CA ARG A 116 4.61 13.95 1.70
C ARG A 116 4.29 12.50 1.41
N SER A 117 3.54 12.23 0.34
CA SER A 117 3.23 10.85 -0.09
C SER A 117 4.47 10.01 -0.30
N ASP A 118 5.54 10.57 -0.89
CA ASP A 118 6.75 9.83 -1.22
C ASP A 118 7.55 9.49 0.07
N PHE A 119 7.57 10.42 1.01
CA PHE A 119 8.12 10.17 2.35
C PHE A 119 7.32 9.11 3.11
N ILE A 120 5.99 9.20 3.10
CA ILE A 120 5.12 8.22 3.75
C ILE A 120 5.27 6.84 3.09
N GLU A 121 5.42 6.78 1.75
CA GLU A 121 5.65 5.56 0.99
C GLU A 121 6.99 4.90 1.38
N SER A 122 8.06 5.70 1.55
CA SER A 122 9.36 5.17 1.99
C SER A 122 9.34 4.62 3.41
N ILE A 123 8.52 5.18 4.30
CA ILE A 123 8.28 4.61 5.64
C ILE A 123 7.44 3.34 5.53
N HIS A 124 6.42 3.34 4.64
CA HIS A 124 5.50 2.21 4.46
C HIS A 124 6.23 0.95 3.99
N ASP A 125 7.14 1.09 3.05
CA ASP A 125 7.91 -0.04 2.51
C ASP A 125 9.22 -0.30 3.27
N GLY A 126 9.56 0.56 4.24
CA GLY A 126 10.74 0.44 5.08
C GLY A 126 12.04 0.98 4.48
N SER A 127 12.03 1.49 3.24
CA SER A 127 13.24 2.01 2.59
C SER A 127 13.81 3.25 3.29
N PHE A 128 12.98 3.99 4.02
CA PHE A 128 13.40 5.14 4.82
C PHE A 128 14.48 4.81 5.85
N PHE A 129 14.43 3.63 6.49
CA PHE A 129 15.32 3.32 7.63
C PHE A 129 16.74 2.95 7.19
N ALA A 130 16.90 2.01 6.24
CA ALA A 130 18.20 1.60 5.71
C ALA A 130 18.09 1.10 4.26
N GLY A 131 17.31 1.80 3.42
CA GLY A 131 17.14 1.49 2.02
C GLY A 131 16.60 0.08 1.76
N ASP A 132 17.14 -0.56 0.72
CA ASP A 132 16.71 -1.89 0.30
C ASP A 132 16.93 -2.97 1.36
N TRP A 133 17.87 -2.78 2.28
CA TRP A 133 18.14 -3.76 3.33
C TRP A 133 16.93 -3.90 4.28
N THR A 134 16.37 -2.81 4.77
CA THR A 134 15.16 -2.86 5.62
C THR A 134 13.92 -3.18 4.82
N LYS A 135 13.79 -2.67 3.62
CA LYS A 135 12.68 -2.95 2.71
C LYS A 135 12.55 -4.45 2.43
N LEU A 136 13.63 -5.09 1.98
CA LEU A 136 13.61 -6.50 1.59
C LEU A 136 13.90 -7.46 2.75
N GLY A 137 14.69 -7.02 3.75
CA GLY A 137 15.10 -7.87 4.88
C GLY A 137 14.15 -7.85 6.08
N LEU A 138 13.35 -6.80 6.26
CA LEU A 138 12.43 -6.67 7.40
C LEU A 138 10.97 -6.51 6.96
N PHE A 139 10.68 -5.52 6.12
CA PHE A 139 9.29 -5.17 5.78
C PHE A 139 8.65 -6.20 4.84
N LEU A 140 9.35 -6.68 3.83
CA LEU A 140 8.84 -7.74 2.95
C LEU A 140 8.56 -9.05 3.72
N PRO A 141 9.50 -9.59 4.55
CA PRO A 141 9.22 -10.76 5.38
C PRO A 141 8.06 -10.54 6.36
N ALA A 142 7.94 -9.34 6.96
CA ALA A 142 6.82 -9.02 7.83
C ALA A 142 5.48 -9.07 7.08
N GLY A 143 5.42 -8.53 5.86
CA GLY A 143 4.24 -8.61 5.01
C GLY A 143 3.88 -10.05 4.60
N LEU A 144 4.88 -10.86 4.20
CA LEU A 144 4.67 -12.29 3.91
C LEU A 144 4.19 -13.06 5.13
N THR A 145 4.75 -12.75 6.29
CA THR A 145 4.35 -13.36 7.56
C THR A 145 2.90 -12.99 7.92
N LEU A 146 2.50 -11.73 7.71
CA LEU A 146 1.11 -11.31 7.88
C LEU A 146 0.17 -12.12 6.98
N LEU A 147 0.54 -12.32 5.73
CA LEU A 147 -0.25 -13.13 4.79
C LEU A 147 -0.43 -14.57 5.30
N LEU A 148 0.65 -15.19 5.80
CA LEU A 148 0.58 -16.54 6.39
C LEU A 148 -0.28 -16.57 7.65
N LEU A 149 -0.17 -15.57 8.53
CA LEU A 149 -1.02 -15.44 9.72
C LEU A 149 -2.49 -15.26 9.35
N TRP A 150 -2.79 -14.53 8.29
CA TRP A 150 -4.14 -14.36 7.78
C TRP A 150 -4.75 -15.71 7.33
N PHE A 151 -4.02 -16.50 6.55
CA PHE A 151 -4.46 -17.85 6.20
C PHE A 151 -4.63 -18.75 7.43
N GLY A 152 -3.69 -18.70 8.38
CA GLY A 152 -3.79 -19.43 9.65
C GLY A 152 -5.01 -19.00 10.47
N GLY A 153 -5.33 -17.73 10.49
CA GLY A 153 -6.53 -17.17 11.12
C GLY A 153 -7.82 -17.67 10.47
N LEU A 154 -7.90 -17.64 9.14
CA LEU A 154 -9.02 -18.20 8.39
C LEU A 154 -9.20 -19.68 8.68
N TRP A 155 -8.11 -20.44 8.71
CA TRP A 155 -8.17 -21.88 9.07
C TRP A 155 -8.78 -22.07 10.47
N MET A 156 -8.28 -21.34 11.47
CA MET A 156 -8.81 -21.41 12.84
C MET A 156 -10.29 -21.02 12.93
N PHE A 157 -10.73 -20.07 12.11
CA PHE A 157 -12.14 -19.68 12.02
C PHE A 157 -13.02 -20.81 11.46
N TRP A 158 -12.56 -21.50 10.38
CA TRP A 158 -13.35 -22.52 9.72
C TRP A 158 -13.38 -23.89 10.45
N VAL A 159 -12.34 -24.23 11.21
CA VAL A 159 -12.24 -25.52 11.92
C VAL A 159 -13.46 -25.83 12.82
N PRO A 160 -13.97 -24.92 13.68
CA PRO A 160 -15.11 -25.19 14.51
C PRO A 160 -16.41 -25.43 13.72
N PHE A 161 -16.58 -24.78 12.56
CA PHE A 161 -17.74 -25.01 11.68
C PHE A 161 -17.73 -26.42 11.11
N TRP A 162 -16.58 -26.86 10.62
CA TRP A 162 -16.44 -28.22 10.10
C TRP A 162 -16.60 -29.29 11.19
N ALA A 163 -16.06 -29.04 12.38
CA ALA A 163 -16.22 -29.93 13.51
C ALA A 163 -17.70 -30.07 13.94
N LYS A 164 -18.42 -28.95 14.03
CA LYS A 164 -19.87 -28.93 14.33
C LYS A 164 -20.67 -29.70 13.26
N ARG A 165 -20.38 -29.44 11.97
CA ARG A 165 -21.05 -30.13 10.84
C ARG A 165 -20.82 -31.64 10.88
N LYS A 166 -19.56 -32.08 11.08
CA LYS A 166 -19.23 -33.51 11.20
C LYS A 166 -19.99 -34.16 12.37
N ARG A 167 -20.04 -33.49 13.54
CA ARG A 167 -20.79 -34.04 14.72
C ARG A 167 -22.28 -34.13 14.43
N ALA A 168 -22.89 -33.12 13.80
CA ALA A 168 -24.31 -33.14 13.44
C ALA A 168 -24.65 -34.30 12.45
N ILE A 169 -23.79 -34.52 11.44
CA ILE A 169 -23.97 -35.62 10.49
C ILE A 169 -23.83 -36.97 11.21
N ALA A 170 -22.80 -37.14 12.06
CA ALA A 170 -22.61 -38.38 12.82
C ALA A 170 -23.81 -38.71 13.73
N GLN A 171 -24.35 -37.67 14.41
CA GLN A 171 -25.55 -37.85 15.24
C GLN A 171 -26.80 -38.24 14.46
N ARG A 172 -27.00 -37.63 13.26
CA ARG A 172 -28.10 -38.01 12.36
C ARG A 172 -27.99 -39.48 11.90
N LEU A 173 -26.80 -39.91 11.47
CA LEU A 173 -26.55 -41.27 11.05
C LEU A 173 -26.75 -42.26 12.19
N ALA A 174 -26.32 -41.95 13.41
CA ALA A 174 -26.53 -42.77 14.58
C ALA A 174 -28.02 -42.95 14.90
N LYS A 175 -28.82 -41.86 14.87
CA LYS A 175 -30.27 -41.93 15.04
C LYS A 175 -30.97 -42.78 13.99
N THR A 176 -30.57 -42.65 12.72
CA THR A 176 -31.14 -43.46 11.64
C THR A 176 -30.82 -44.95 11.78
N ARG A 177 -29.59 -45.31 12.22
CA ARG A 177 -29.20 -46.68 12.50
C ARG A 177 -29.99 -47.25 13.68
N ALA A 178 -30.12 -46.50 14.78
CA ALA A 178 -30.90 -46.95 15.94
C ALA A 178 -32.40 -47.16 15.59
N GLY A 179 -33.01 -46.28 14.81
CA GLY A 179 -34.38 -46.42 14.36
C GLY A 179 -34.60 -47.64 13.44
N ARG A 180 -33.64 -47.96 12.56
CA ARG A 180 -33.70 -49.15 11.72
C ARG A 180 -33.55 -50.46 12.52
N ALA A 181 -32.70 -50.47 13.54
CA ALA A 181 -32.53 -51.60 14.42
C ALA A 181 -33.80 -51.87 15.27
N ALA A 182 -34.43 -50.83 15.76
CA ALA A 182 -35.68 -50.93 16.51
C ALA A 182 -36.89 -51.37 15.63
N ALA A 183 -36.88 -51.11 14.34
CA ALA A 183 -37.94 -51.53 13.43
C ALA A 183 -37.77 -52.97 12.91
N ALA A 184 -36.62 -53.60 13.15
CA ALA A 184 -36.29 -54.97 12.74
C ALA A 184 -36.40 -56.02 13.88
N SER A 185 -36.63 -55.52 15.11
CA SER A 185 -36.95 -56.36 16.31
C SER A 185 -38.45 -56.44 16.53
#